data_9953a2a420eb8c416911466e1a0198bf
#
_entry.id   9953a2a420eb8c416911466e1a0198bf
#
_cell.length_a   1.000
_cell.length_b   1.000
_cell.length_c   1.000
_cell.angle_alpha   90.00
_cell.angle_beta   90.00
_cell.angle_gamma   90.00
#
_symmetry.space_group_name_H-M   'P 1'
#
loop_
_entity.id
_entity.type
_entity.pdbx_description
1 polymer ?
#
loop_
_entity_poly.entity_id
_entity_poly.type
_entity_poly.pdbx_seq_one_letter_code
_entity_poly.pdbx_strand_id
1 'polypeptide(L)'
;IEYDFLDRWQHLSHGERKRSQIAAALWQAPDVLSIDEPTNHIDAAARELLLESLKQFRGVGIIVSHDRALLDELCSHTLWLEDGIGDLYSGGYTQAKAQREQDQLTLVHERQRLRHAHKKLDGEIVKRREKAARSHKDRSKAGLSIKDHDARQKKNLARVTNKDGQAGKLLNQLGGRKEQLDDKLASIHVAKQKDIGIWLEGVKQKNRTLINQAEMTLPLGEY
;
A
#
# COMPACT_ATOMS: atom_id res chain seq x y z
N ILE A 1 -34.03 -8.36 32.60
CA ILE A 1 -32.85 -8.09 33.44
C ILE A 1 -33.34 -8.20 34.87
N GLU A 2 -32.86 -9.20 35.63
CA GLU A 2 -33.16 -9.30 37.06
C GLU A 2 -32.56 -8.07 37.78
N TYR A 3 -33.33 -7.45 38.67
CA TYR A 3 -32.91 -6.24 39.37
C TYR A 3 -31.63 -6.45 40.18
N ASP A 4 -31.36 -7.68 40.60
CA ASP A 4 -30.14 -8.09 41.32
C ASP A 4 -28.85 -7.97 40.45
N PHE A 5 -28.98 -7.84 39.14
CA PHE A 5 -27.85 -7.71 38.22
C PHE A 5 -27.13 -6.35 38.33
N LEU A 6 -27.86 -5.28 38.59
CA LEU A 6 -27.30 -3.93 38.77
C LEU A 6 -26.52 -3.81 40.09
N ASP A 7 -27.01 -4.45 41.15
CA ASP A 7 -26.33 -4.45 42.46
C ASP A 7 -25.00 -5.21 42.42
N ARG A 8 -24.88 -6.18 41.50
CA ARG A 8 -23.69 -7.00 41.29
C ARG A 8 -22.71 -6.43 40.26
N TRP A 9 -22.93 -5.22 39.75
CA TRP A 9 -22.11 -4.64 38.68
C TRP A 9 -20.60 -4.71 38.93
N GLN A 10 -20.17 -4.47 40.16
CA GLN A 10 -18.75 -4.52 40.53
C GLN A 10 -18.16 -5.94 40.53
N HIS A 11 -18.97 -6.96 40.61
CA HIS A 11 -18.61 -8.36 40.64
C HIS A 11 -18.76 -9.07 39.28
N LEU A 12 -19.28 -8.38 38.26
CA LEU A 12 -19.42 -8.91 36.94
C LEU A 12 -18.06 -9.08 36.27
N SER A 13 -17.90 -10.17 35.53
CA SER A 13 -16.75 -10.38 34.65
C SER A 13 -16.69 -9.29 33.57
N HIS A 14 -15.53 -9.12 32.97
CA HIS A 14 -15.35 -8.14 31.90
C HIS A 14 -16.31 -8.39 30.71
N GLY A 15 -16.50 -9.67 30.33
CA GLY A 15 -17.42 -10.07 29.26
C GLY A 15 -18.91 -9.77 29.61
N GLU A 16 -19.32 -10.01 30.87
CA GLU A 16 -20.68 -9.70 31.31
C GLU A 16 -20.95 -8.19 31.29
N ARG A 17 -20.00 -7.38 31.78
CA ARG A 17 -20.12 -5.91 31.72
C ARG A 17 -20.24 -5.42 30.28
N LYS A 18 -19.41 -5.95 29.37
CA LYS A 18 -19.43 -5.55 27.96
C LYS A 18 -20.76 -5.91 27.29
N ARG A 19 -21.27 -7.12 27.53
CA ARG A 19 -22.60 -7.53 27.03
C ARG A 19 -23.70 -6.61 27.53
N SER A 20 -23.69 -6.27 28.81
CA SER A 20 -24.68 -5.37 29.41
C SER A 20 -24.62 -3.97 28.82
N GLN A 21 -23.42 -3.45 28.57
CA GLN A 21 -23.23 -2.14 27.92
C GLN A 21 -23.78 -2.14 26.50
N ILE A 22 -23.48 -3.19 25.72
CA ILE A 22 -23.98 -3.31 24.34
C ILE A 22 -25.51 -3.46 24.36
N ALA A 23 -26.06 -4.29 25.24
CA ALA A 23 -27.51 -4.46 25.36
C ALA A 23 -28.20 -3.13 25.74
N ALA A 24 -27.64 -2.38 26.66
CA ALA A 24 -28.17 -1.07 27.03
C ALA A 24 -28.10 -0.04 25.89
N ALA A 25 -27.01 -0.07 25.11
CA ALA A 25 -26.86 0.79 23.94
C ALA A 25 -27.87 0.43 22.84
N LEU A 26 -28.07 -0.86 22.56
CA LEU A 26 -29.05 -1.32 21.59
C LEU A 26 -30.49 -1.02 22.02
N TRP A 27 -30.77 -1.13 23.33
CA TRP A 27 -32.08 -0.79 23.89
C TRP A 27 -32.48 0.67 23.67
N GLN A 28 -31.51 1.58 23.65
CA GLN A 28 -31.73 3.00 23.36
C GLN A 28 -32.06 3.29 21.90
N ALA A 29 -31.94 2.28 21.02
CA ALA A 29 -32.17 2.38 19.58
C ALA A 29 -31.51 3.63 18.95
N PRO A 30 -30.19 3.84 19.12
CA PRO A 30 -29.53 5.02 18.59
C PRO A 30 -29.47 5.00 17.06
N ASP A 31 -29.38 6.16 16.42
CA ASP A 31 -29.19 6.26 14.98
C ASP A 31 -27.78 5.79 14.55
N VAL A 32 -26.79 5.99 15.43
CA VAL A 32 -25.39 5.58 15.21
C VAL A 32 -24.87 4.81 16.41
N LEU A 33 -24.35 3.63 16.21
CA LEU A 33 -23.76 2.76 17.22
C LEU A 33 -22.31 2.46 16.89
N SER A 34 -21.38 2.85 17.77
CA SER A 34 -19.97 2.51 17.64
C SER A 34 -19.56 1.51 18.72
N ILE A 35 -18.96 0.40 18.29
CA ILE A 35 -18.53 -0.69 19.18
C ILE A 35 -17.08 -1.04 18.89
N ASP A 36 -16.26 -1.06 19.95
CA ASP A 36 -14.88 -1.46 19.87
C ASP A 36 -14.68 -2.85 20.48
N GLU A 37 -14.11 -3.77 19.67
CA GLU A 37 -13.79 -5.15 20.02
C GLU A 37 -14.92 -5.89 20.76
N PRO A 38 -16.12 -6.05 20.15
CA PRO A 38 -17.28 -6.59 20.85
C PRO A 38 -17.15 -8.06 21.27
N THR A 39 -16.27 -8.81 20.61
CA THR A 39 -16.09 -10.26 20.85
C THR A 39 -15.03 -10.58 21.87
N ASN A 40 -14.28 -9.58 22.38
CA ASN A 40 -13.26 -9.83 23.38
C ASN A 40 -13.87 -10.30 24.71
N HIS A 41 -13.31 -11.37 25.25
CA HIS A 41 -13.68 -11.94 26.57
C HIS A 41 -15.12 -12.46 26.65
N ILE A 42 -15.75 -12.84 25.52
CA ILE A 42 -17.07 -13.48 25.51
C ILE A 42 -16.96 -14.94 25.00
N ASP A 43 -17.82 -15.79 25.54
CA ASP A 43 -17.93 -17.17 25.09
C ASP A 43 -18.68 -17.30 23.76
N ALA A 44 -18.67 -18.52 23.17
CA ALA A 44 -19.29 -18.77 21.87
C ALA A 44 -20.80 -18.50 21.85
N ALA A 45 -21.51 -18.87 22.92
CA ALA A 45 -22.96 -18.65 23.02
C ALA A 45 -23.30 -17.17 23.09
N ALA A 46 -22.55 -16.41 23.88
CA ALA A 46 -22.72 -14.95 23.97
C ALA A 46 -22.33 -14.25 22.65
N ARG A 47 -21.36 -14.81 21.90
CA ARG A 47 -21.01 -14.30 20.58
C ARG A 47 -22.16 -14.45 19.57
N GLU A 48 -22.85 -15.58 19.57
CA GLU A 48 -24.03 -15.80 18.70
C GLU A 48 -25.14 -14.82 19.04
N LEU A 49 -25.49 -14.67 20.31
CA LEU A 49 -26.50 -13.70 20.77
C LEU A 49 -26.14 -12.26 20.36
N LEU A 50 -24.88 -11.90 20.51
CA LEU A 50 -24.40 -10.58 20.11
C LEU A 50 -24.56 -10.37 18.60
N LEU A 51 -24.18 -11.38 17.80
CA LEU A 51 -24.28 -11.34 16.36
C LEU A 51 -25.75 -11.15 15.91
N GLU A 52 -26.67 -11.95 16.46
CA GLU A 52 -28.08 -11.83 16.16
C GLU A 52 -28.65 -10.47 16.54
N SER A 53 -28.25 -9.94 17.72
CA SER A 53 -28.70 -8.64 18.17
C SER A 53 -28.20 -7.51 17.25
N LEU A 54 -26.94 -7.57 16.81
CA LEU A 54 -26.36 -6.58 15.92
C LEU A 54 -26.95 -6.66 14.51
N LYS A 55 -27.34 -7.84 14.02
CA LYS A 55 -28.06 -8.00 12.74
C LYS A 55 -29.42 -7.31 12.74
N GLN A 56 -30.06 -7.23 13.87
CA GLN A 56 -31.37 -6.58 14.01
C GLN A 56 -31.25 -5.05 14.12
N PHE A 57 -30.05 -4.52 14.39
CA PHE A 57 -29.84 -3.08 14.50
C PHE A 57 -30.07 -2.40 13.14
N ARG A 58 -30.84 -1.31 13.13
CA ARG A 58 -31.27 -0.63 11.89
C ARG A 58 -30.59 0.72 11.67
N GLY A 59 -29.77 1.16 12.60
CA GLY A 59 -28.97 2.39 12.47
C GLY A 59 -27.66 2.19 11.74
N VAL A 60 -26.80 3.19 11.77
CA VAL A 60 -25.42 3.11 11.25
C VAL A 60 -24.53 2.46 12.31
N GLY A 61 -24.06 1.23 12.04
CA GLY A 61 -23.13 0.52 12.92
C GLY A 61 -21.67 0.75 12.49
N ILE A 62 -20.82 1.14 13.45
CA ILE A 62 -19.36 1.20 13.28
C ILE A 62 -18.75 0.18 14.23
N ILE A 63 -18.06 -0.82 13.67
CA ILE A 63 -17.47 -1.91 14.45
C ILE A 63 -15.96 -1.91 14.21
N VAL A 64 -15.18 -1.86 15.28
CA VAL A 64 -13.76 -2.13 15.27
C VAL A 64 -13.53 -3.51 15.85
N SER A 65 -12.94 -4.43 15.10
CA SER A 65 -12.70 -5.80 15.57
C SER A 65 -11.59 -6.49 14.80
N HIS A 66 -10.92 -7.41 15.47
CA HIS A 66 -10.02 -8.39 14.85
C HIS A 66 -10.71 -9.71 14.50
N ASP A 67 -11.98 -9.90 14.89
CA ASP A 67 -12.80 -11.07 14.53
C ASP A 67 -13.31 -10.92 13.08
N ARG A 68 -12.56 -11.53 12.18
CA ARG A 68 -12.84 -11.47 10.73
C ARG A 68 -14.20 -12.05 10.37
N ALA A 69 -14.60 -13.12 11.04
CA ALA A 69 -15.90 -13.76 10.79
C ALA A 69 -17.06 -12.84 11.17
N LEU A 70 -16.93 -12.11 12.29
CA LEU A 70 -17.91 -11.11 12.69
C LEU A 70 -18.01 -9.98 11.66
N LEU A 71 -16.87 -9.47 11.18
CA LEU A 71 -16.82 -8.40 10.18
C LEU A 71 -17.41 -8.86 8.83
N ASP A 72 -17.15 -10.11 8.42
CA ASP A 72 -17.70 -10.66 7.19
C ASP A 72 -19.22 -10.85 7.25
N GLU A 73 -19.75 -11.10 8.43
CA GLU A 73 -21.16 -11.39 8.61
C GLU A 73 -22.01 -10.14 8.82
N LEU A 74 -21.44 -9.08 9.42
CA LEU A 74 -22.19 -7.87 9.78
C LEU A 74 -21.92 -6.68 8.87
N CYS A 75 -20.69 -6.57 8.33
CA CYS A 75 -20.29 -5.33 7.67
C CYS A 75 -20.62 -5.35 6.18
N SER A 76 -21.37 -4.34 5.73
CA SER A 76 -21.60 -4.08 4.31
C SER A 76 -20.43 -3.30 3.67
N HIS A 77 -19.61 -2.65 4.48
CA HIS A 77 -18.43 -1.89 4.08
C HIS A 77 -17.31 -2.05 5.10
N THR A 78 -16.08 -2.03 4.64
CA THR A 78 -14.89 -2.09 5.50
C THR A 78 -14.03 -0.87 5.25
N LEU A 79 -13.77 -0.09 6.30
CA LEU A 79 -12.81 1.03 6.25
C LEU A 79 -11.43 0.52 6.65
N TRP A 80 -10.49 0.59 5.71
CA TRP A 80 -9.10 0.23 5.95
C TRP A 80 -8.29 1.48 6.28
N LEU A 81 -7.69 1.51 7.46
CA LEU A 81 -6.88 2.65 7.92
C LEU A 81 -5.40 2.26 7.93
N GLU A 82 -4.59 2.94 7.14
CA GLU A 82 -3.15 2.72 7.08
C GLU A 82 -2.41 4.03 6.80
N ASP A 83 -1.35 4.28 7.56
CA ASP A 83 -0.48 5.47 7.42
C ASP A 83 -1.26 6.81 7.36
N GLY A 84 -2.39 6.90 8.08
CA GLY A 84 -3.24 8.10 8.13
C GLY A 84 -4.20 8.26 6.95
N ILE A 85 -4.25 7.28 6.05
CA ILE A 85 -5.18 7.25 4.91
C ILE A 85 -6.25 6.21 5.19
N GLY A 86 -7.50 6.54 4.84
CA GLY A 86 -8.65 5.64 4.97
C GLY A 86 -9.22 5.27 3.61
N ASP A 87 -9.20 3.97 3.29
CA ASP A 87 -9.78 3.43 2.07
C ASP A 87 -11.06 2.65 2.40
N LEU A 88 -12.16 3.00 1.77
CA LEU A 88 -13.45 2.34 1.96
C LEU A 88 -13.69 1.29 0.88
N TYR A 89 -13.88 0.05 1.31
CA TYR A 89 -14.19 -1.08 0.43
C TYR A 89 -15.60 -1.61 0.68
N SER A 90 -16.25 -2.10 -0.36
CA SER A 90 -17.55 -2.77 -0.23
C SER A 90 -17.37 -4.17 0.32
N GLY A 91 -18.31 -4.61 1.18
CA GLY A 91 -18.33 -5.94 1.78
C GLY A 91 -17.60 -6.05 3.10
N GLY A 92 -17.62 -7.26 3.66
CA GLY A 92 -16.90 -7.62 4.88
C GLY A 92 -15.39 -7.67 4.70
N TYR A 93 -14.68 -8.10 5.75
CA TYR A 93 -13.22 -8.10 5.78
C TYR A 93 -12.58 -8.90 4.62
N THR A 94 -13.08 -10.10 4.35
CA THR A 94 -12.50 -11.00 3.33
C THR A 94 -12.61 -10.39 1.93
N GLN A 95 -13.76 -9.85 1.60
CA GLN A 95 -14.00 -9.19 0.31
C GLN A 95 -13.19 -7.92 0.17
N ALA A 96 -13.18 -7.07 1.18
CA ALA A 96 -12.41 -5.83 1.23
C ALA A 96 -10.91 -6.11 1.09
N LYS A 97 -10.40 -7.14 1.77
CA LYS A 97 -9.01 -7.56 1.68
C LYS A 97 -8.62 -7.98 0.27
N ALA A 98 -9.46 -8.81 -0.38
CA ALA A 98 -9.22 -9.27 -1.75
C ALA A 98 -9.20 -8.09 -2.74
N GLN A 99 -10.13 -7.16 -2.61
CA GLN A 99 -10.20 -5.94 -3.43
C GLN A 99 -8.94 -5.08 -3.25
N ARG A 100 -8.52 -4.85 -2.00
CA ARG A 100 -7.32 -4.10 -1.68
C ARG A 100 -6.05 -4.76 -2.25
N GLU A 101 -5.90 -6.08 -2.12
CA GLU A 101 -4.77 -6.81 -2.71
C GLU A 101 -4.71 -6.64 -4.23
N GLN A 102 -5.86 -6.69 -4.89
CA GLN A 102 -5.96 -6.45 -6.34
C GLN A 102 -5.55 -5.03 -6.73
N ASP A 103 -6.02 -4.03 -6.00
CA ASP A 103 -5.67 -2.62 -6.24
C ASP A 103 -4.16 -2.39 -6.05
N GLN A 104 -3.59 -2.97 -4.99
CA GLN A 104 -2.14 -2.89 -4.76
C GLN A 104 -1.32 -3.55 -5.88
N LEU A 105 -1.72 -4.72 -6.36
CA LEU A 105 -1.08 -5.37 -7.50
C LEU A 105 -1.16 -4.50 -8.75
N THR A 106 -2.30 -3.88 -9.00
CA THR A 106 -2.48 -2.95 -10.13
C THR A 106 -1.53 -1.77 -10.05
N LEU A 107 -1.41 -1.14 -8.87
CA LEU A 107 -0.48 -0.03 -8.62
C LEU A 107 0.99 -0.45 -8.79
N VAL A 108 1.36 -1.65 -8.33
CA VAL A 108 2.71 -2.20 -8.53
C VAL A 108 3.02 -2.37 -10.02
N HIS A 109 2.11 -2.96 -10.79
CA HIS A 109 2.27 -3.15 -12.23
C HIS A 109 2.34 -1.81 -12.96
N GLU A 110 1.50 -0.85 -12.62
CA GLU A 110 1.54 0.50 -13.21
C GLU A 110 2.86 1.19 -12.93
N ARG A 111 3.34 1.15 -11.70
CA ARG A 111 4.65 1.69 -11.32
C ARG A 111 5.80 1.04 -12.09
N GLN A 112 5.74 -0.28 -12.30
CA GLN A 112 6.74 -0.97 -13.12
C GLN A 112 6.70 -0.50 -14.58
N ARG A 113 5.52 -0.39 -15.17
CA ARG A 113 5.35 0.12 -16.55
C ARG A 113 5.92 1.53 -16.69
N LEU A 114 5.62 2.42 -15.76
CA LEU A 114 6.14 3.79 -15.79
C LEU A 114 7.66 3.83 -15.62
N ARG A 115 8.24 3.00 -14.74
CA ARG A 115 9.70 2.86 -14.59
C ARG A 115 10.37 2.37 -15.88
N HIS A 116 9.78 1.41 -16.56
CA HIS A 116 10.29 0.94 -17.85
C HIS A 116 10.21 2.04 -18.93
N ALA A 117 9.09 2.77 -18.99
CA ALA A 117 8.92 3.89 -19.91
C ALA A 117 9.94 5.00 -19.63
N HIS A 118 10.17 5.34 -18.37
CA HIS A 118 11.15 6.31 -17.93
C HIS A 118 12.57 5.90 -18.33
N LYS A 119 12.97 4.66 -18.05
CA LYS A 119 14.29 4.12 -18.45
C LYS A 119 14.51 4.15 -19.97
N LYS A 120 13.48 3.82 -20.74
CA LYS A 120 13.53 3.86 -22.22
C LYS A 120 13.72 5.31 -22.71
N LEU A 121 12.98 6.24 -22.12
CA LEU A 121 13.05 7.66 -22.46
C LEU A 121 14.42 8.26 -22.10
N ASP A 122 14.98 7.92 -20.94
CA ASP A 122 16.33 8.32 -20.56
C ASP A 122 17.37 7.83 -21.58
N GLY A 123 17.29 6.57 -22.01
CA GLY A 123 18.16 6.04 -23.04
C GLY A 123 18.02 6.78 -24.37
N GLU A 124 16.82 7.19 -24.75
CA GLU A 124 16.62 8.02 -25.96
C GLU A 124 17.23 9.41 -25.82
N ILE A 125 17.05 10.06 -24.68
CA ILE A 125 17.61 11.39 -24.40
C ILE A 125 19.14 11.33 -24.47
N VAL A 126 19.77 10.34 -23.85
CA VAL A 126 21.23 10.16 -23.88
C VAL A 126 21.72 9.97 -25.32
N LYS A 127 21.14 9.04 -26.09
CA LYS A 127 21.51 8.80 -27.49
C LYS A 127 21.37 10.05 -28.36
N ARG A 128 20.33 10.86 -28.14
CA ARG A 128 20.11 12.09 -28.91
C ARG A 128 21.08 13.18 -28.52
N ARG A 129 21.41 13.31 -27.21
CA ARG A 129 22.45 14.23 -26.72
C ARG A 129 23.81 13.90 -27.32
N GLU A 130 24.21 12.63 -27.32
CA GLU A 130 25.44 12.18 -27.94
C GLU A 130 25.47 12.48 -29.45
N LYS A 131 24.37 12.21 -30.15
CA LYS A 131 24.27 12.51 -31.60
C LYS A 131 24.38 14.02 -31.86
N ALA A 132 23.74 14.85 -31.03
CA ALA A 132 23.83 16.29 -31.14
C ALA A 132 25.25 16.78 -30.85
N ALA A 133 25.93 16.24 -29.83
CA ALA A 133 27.32 16.56 -29.51
C ALA A 133 28.29 16.19 -30.64
N ARG A 134 28.14 14.99 -31.25
CA ARG A 134 28.96 14.58 -32.42
C ARG A 134 28.72 15.53 -33.60
N SER A 135 27.47 15.83 -33.92
CA SER A 135 27.12 16.78 -34.98
C SER A 135 27.72 18.16 -34.75
N HIS A 136 27.73 18.65 -33.50
CA HIS A 136 28.33 19.93 -33.14
C HIS A 136 29.87 19.88 -33.31
N LYS A 137 30.55 18.79 -32.93
CA LYS A 137 31.97 18.59 -33.11
C LYS A 137 32.35 18.57 -34.59
N ASP A 138 31.58 17.87 -35.44
CA ASP A 138 31.81 17.78 -36.88
C ASP A 138 31.65 19.13 -37.60
N ARG A 139 30.87 20.05 -37.05
CA ARG A 139 30.68 21.42 -37.58
C ARG A 139 31.69 22.42 -37.07
N SER A 140 32.46 22.04 -36.07
CA SER A 140 33.54 22.92 -35.58
C SER A 140 34.59 23.11 -36.68
N LYS A 141 35.00 24.37 -36.88
CA LYS A 141 36.08 24.74 -37.82
C LYS A 141 37.47 24.58 -37.18
N ALA A 142 37.53 24.12 -35.93
CA ALA A 142 38.79 23.89 -35.25
C ALA A 142 39.58 22.80 -36.02
N GLY A 143 40.82 23.12 -36.35
CA GLY A 143 41.70 22.24 -37.10
C GLY A 143 41.65 22.36 -38.63
N LEU A 144 40.74 23.20 -39.20
CA LEU A 144 40.74 23.47 -40.64
C LEU A 144 41.73 24.60 -41.00
N SER A 145 42.57 24.36 -42.00
CA SER A 145 43.45 25.39 -42.58
C SER A 145 42.66 26.61 -43.06
N ILE A 146 43.20 27.81 -42.89
CA ILE A 146 42.58 29.04 -43.36
C ILE A 146 42.41 29.05 -44.88
N LYS A 147 43.26 28.33 -45.58
CA LYS A 147 43.30 28.22 -47.08
C LYS A 147 42.31 27.20 -47.65
N ASP A 148 41.65 26.38 -46.84
CA ASP A 148 40.69 25.37 -47.29
C ASP A 148 39.28 25.97 -47.35
N HIS A 149 39.01 26.72 -48.42
CA HIS A 149 37.73 27.41 -48.66
C HIS A 149 36.57 26.45 -48.88
N ASP A 150 36.76 25.32 -49.56
CA ASP A 150 35.73 24.36 -49.87
C ASP A 150 35.21 23.65 -48.63
N ALA A 151 36.10 23.16 -47.75
CA ALA A 151 35.71 22.53 -46.50
C ALA A 151 34.99 23.49 -45.54
N ARG A 152 35.42 24.76 -45.56
CA ARG A 152 34.75 25.81 -44.77
C ARG A 152 33.38 26.18 -45.32
N GLN A 153 33.19 26.20 -46.64
CA GLN A 153 31.93 26.49 -47.29
C GLN A 153 30.91 25.35 -47.06
N LYS A 154 31.31 24.09 -47.14
CA LYS A 154 30.48 22.95 -46.76
C LYS A 154 30.00 23.00 -45.32
N LYS A 155 30.88 23.42 -44.37
CA LYS A 155 30.49 23.58 -42.95
C LYS A 155 29.57 24.78 -42.72
N ASN A 156 29.68 25.85 -43.51
CA ASN A 156 28.73 26.97 -43.47
C ASN A 156 27.34 26.57 -43.97
N LEU A 157 27.27 25.79 -45.08
CA LEU A 157 25.99 25.31 -45.64
C LEU A 157 25.23 24.42 -44.62
N ALA A 158 25.97 23.59 -43.85
CA ALA A 158 25.39 22.76 -42.79
C ALA A 158 24.81 23.56 -41.64
N ARG A 159 25.27 24.81 -41.41
CA ARG A 159 24.69 25.74 -40.42
C ARG A 159 23.34 26.32 -40.85
N VAL A 160 23.13 26.55 -42.12
CA VAL A 160 21.93 27.17 -42.71
C VAL A 160 20.73 26.21 -42.68
N THR A 161 20.95 24.91 -42.65
CA THR A 161 19.89 23.89 -42.77
C THR A 161 19.02 23.72 -41.55
N ASN A 162 19.15 24.55 -40.51
CA ASN A 162 18.32 24.62 -39.29
C ASN A 162 18.05 23.28 -38.56
N LYS A 163 18.83 22.23 -38.84
CA LYS A 163 18.72 20.90 -38.21
C LYS A 163 18.96 20.95 -36.69
N ASP A 164 19.68 21.95 -36.20
CA ASP A 164 19.97 22.11 -34.76
C ASP A 164 18.76 22.62 -33.99
N GLY A 165 17.95 23.50 -34.61
CA GLY A 165 16.69 23.96 -34.01
C GLY A 165 15.68 22.83 -33.84
N GLN A 166 15.66 21.89 -34.76
CA GLN A 166 14.79 20.70 -34.67
C GLN A 166 15.29 19.72 -33.58
N ALA A 167 16.60 19.49 -33.48
CA ALA A 167 17.18 18.63 -32.46
C ALA A 167 16.96 19.19 -31.05
N GLY A 168 17.11 20.51 -30.87
CA GLY A 168 16.81 21.19 -29.60
C GLY A 168 15.34 21.11 -29.19
N LYS A 169 14.43 21.39 -30.15
CA LYS A 169 12.98 21.27 -29.90
C LYS A 169 12.59 19.85 -29.45
N LEU A 170 13.16 18.84 -30.12
CA LEU A 170 12.89 17.45 -29.79
C LEU A 170 13.45 17.03 -28.44
N LEU A 171 14.64 17.51 -28.05
CA LEU A 171 15.21 17.28 -26.71
C LEU A 171 14.34 17.92 -25.64
N ASN A 172 13.83 19.15 -25.86
CA ASN A 172 12.92 19.79 -24.94
C ASN A 172 11.60 19.03 -24.80
N GLN A 173 11.04 18.51 -25.89
CA GLN A 173 9.83 17.68 -25.85
C GLN A 173 10.06 16.38 -25.06
N LEU A 174 11.21 15.73 -25.22
CA LEU A 174 11.57 14.53 -24.45
C LEU A 174 11.78 14.87 -22.97
N GLY A 175 12.36 16.04 -22.67
CA GLY A 175 12.50 16.55 -21.30
C GLY A 175 11.15 16.72 -20.61
N GLY A 176 10.21 17.41 -21.26
CA GLY A 176 8.86 17.58 -20.72
C GLY A 176 8.10 16.25 -20.52
N ARG A 177 8.27 15.28 -21.43
CA ARG A 177 7.71 13.94 -21.23
C ARG A 177 8.31 13.20 -20.04
N LYS A 178 9.61 13.39 -19.80
CA LYS A 178 10.29 12.80 -18.66
C LYS A 178 9.74 13.38 -17.36
N GLU A 179 9.62 14.69 -17.28
CA GLU A 179 9.05 15.39 -16.13
C GLU A 179 7.63 14.91 -15.80
N GLN A 180 6.78 14.75 -16.83
CA GLN A 180 5.45 14.16 -16.65
C GLN A 180 5.46 12.71 -16.14
N LEU A 181 6.47 11.91 -16.53
CA LEU A 181 6.62 10.54 -16.03
C LEU A 181 7.13 10.54 -14.58
N ASP A 182 8.02 11.46 -14.22
CA ASP A 182 8.52 11.64 -12.85
C ASP A 182 7.37 12.03 -11.93
N ASP A 183 6.52 12.98 -12.33
CA ASP A 183 5.33 13.38 -11.58
C ASP A 183 4.36 12.21 -11.36
N LYS A 184 4.10 11.43 -12.41
CA LYS A 184 3.26 10.23 -12.29
C LYS A 184 3.87 9.18 -11.39
N LEU A 185 5.19 8.95 -11.44
CA LEU A 185 5.87 8.03 -10.55
C LEU A 185 5.83 8.49 -9.09
N ALA A 186 5.92 9.79 -8.86
CA ALA A 186 5.81 10.38 -7.52
C ALA A 186 4.39 10.30 -6.95
N SER A 187 3.36 10.36 -7.81
CA SER A 187 1.96 10.27 -7.38
C SER A 187 1.50 8.85 -7.02
N ILE A 188 2.18 7.81 -7.52
CA ILE A 188 1.81 6.41 -7.21
C ILE A 188 2.38 6.01 -5.85
N HIS A 189 1.52 6.01 -4.84
CA HIS A 189 1.81 5.44 -3.53
C HIS A 189 1.57 3.93 -3.58
N VAL A 190 2.64 3.16 -3.50
CA VAL A 190 2.56 1.72 -3.27
C VAL A 190 2.87 1.50 -1.80
N ALA A 191 1.90 0.98 -1.04
CA ALA A 191 2.11 0.63 0.36
C ALA A 191 3.31 -0.31 0.47
N LYS A 192 4.26 0.03 1.34
CA LYS A 192 5.38 -0.86 1.63
C LYS A 192 4.83 -2.07 2.34
N GLN A 193 4.94 -3.24 1.73
CA GLN A 193 4.74 -4.49 2.42
C GLN A 193 5.74 -4.53 3.58
N LYS A 194 5.26 -4.27 4.79
CA LYS A 194 6.07 -4.43 6.00
C LYS A 194 6.17 -5.93 6.18
N ASP A 195 7.33 -6.52 5.95
CA ASP A 195 7.62 -7.88 6.39
C ASP A 195 7.58 -7.86 7.93
N ILE A 196 6.41 -8.13 8.47
CA ILE A 196 6.20 -8.30 9.91
C ILE A 196 6.69 -9.71 10.23
N GLY A 197 7.98 -9.85 10.41
CA GLY A 197 8.63 -11.08 10.83
C GLY A 197 9.70 -10.77 11.86
N ILE A 198 9.88 -11.69 12.78
CA ILE A 198 11.05 -11.66 13.67
C ILE A 198 12.22 -12.26 12.87
N TRP A 199 13.07 -11.37 12.37
CA TRP A 199 14.30 -11.78 11.67
C TRP A 199 15.38 -11.95 12.72
N LEU A 200 15.77 -13.18 12.97
CA LEU A 200 16.97 -13.50 13.73
C LEU A 200 18.13 -13.61 12.73
N GLU A 201 19.20 -12.85 12.94
CA GLU A 201 20.43 -13.06 12.18
C GLU A 201 20.92 -14.48 12.44
N GLY A 202 20.75 -15.35 11.45
CA GLY A 202 21.19 -16.73 11.54
C GLY A 202 22.70 -16.82 11.42
N VAL A 203 23.37 -17.20 12.48
CA VAL A 203 24.75 -17.68 12.40
C VAL A 203 24.73 -19.03 11.70
N LYS A 204 25.50 -19.20 10.64
CA LYS A 204 25.66 -20.49 9.96
C LYS A 204 26.16 -21.52 10.95
N GLN A 205 25.27 -22.38 11.40
CA GLN A 205 25.62 -23.43 12.36
C GLN A 205 26.18 -24.63 11.61
N LYS A 206 27.31 -25.15 12.11
CA LYS A 206 27.96 -26.32 11.56
C LYS A 206 27.27 -27.65 11.96
N ASN A 207 26.42 -27.61 12.97
CA ASN A 207 25.74 -28.80 13.50
C ASN A 207 24.34 -28.96 12.86
N ARG A 208 24.01 -30.22 12.55
CA ARG A 208 22.72 -30.61 11.93
C ARG A 208 21.52 -30.46 12.87
N THR A 209 21.73 -30.40 14.16
CA THR A 209 20.70 -30.34 15.19
C THR A 209 20.87 -29.05 15.98
N LEU A 210 19.86 -28.17 15.94
CA LEU A 210 19.83 -26.90 16.67
C LEU A 210 19.41 -27.06 18.11
N ILE A 211 18.49 -27.99 18.37
CA ILE A 211 17.96 -28.31 19.68
C ILE A 211 17.86 -29.83 19.75
N ASN A 212 18.51 -30.45 20.74
CA ASN A 212 18.33 -31.84 21.06
C ASN A 212 17.80 -31.90 22.50
N GLN A 213 16.50 -32.12 22.63
CA GLN A 213 15.85 -32.24 23.93
C GLN A 213 15.47 -33.70 24.14
N ALA A 214 15.99 -34.30 25.22
CA ALA A 214 15.51 -35.57 25.67
C ALA A 214 14.02 -35.51 26.07
N GLU A 215 13.33 -36.65 26.01
CA GLU A 215 11.94 -36.75 26.46
C GLU A 215 11.77 -36.11 27.83
N MET A 216 10.88 -35.14 27.93
CA MET A 216 10.58 -34.43 29.16
C MET A 216 9.09 -34.47 29.41
N THR A 217 8.71 -34.99 30.55
CA THR A 217 7.33 -34.97 31.03
C THR A 217 7.08 -33.61 31.67
N LEU A 218 6.22 -32.79 31.10
CA LEU A 218 5.76 -31.55 31.70
C LEU A 218 4.64 -31.88 32.68
N PRO A 219 4.76 -31.59 33.98
CA PRO A 219 3.63 -31.67 34.88
C PRO A 219 2.62 -30.57 34.49
N LEU A 220 1.47 -30.97 33.98
CA LEU A 220 0.32 -30.07 33.85
C LEU A 220 -0.16 -29.81 35.28
N GLY A 221 -0.06 -28.53 35.72
CA GLY A 221 -0.61 -28.12 36.99
C GLY A 221 -2.10 -28.40 37.03
N GLU A 222 -2.56 -28.99 38.14
CA GLU A 222 -4.00 -29.06 38.42
C GLU A 222 -4.55 -27.66 38.61
N TYR A 223 -5.60 -27.33 37.86
CA TYR A 223 -6.40 -26.10 38.02
C TYR A 223 -7.55 -26.34 38.97
#